data_d9b94b26ec0945e5bdf28dc8404e4cad
#
_entry.id   d9b94b26ec0945e5bdf28dc8404e4cad
#
_cell.length_a   1.000
_cell.length_b   1.000
_cell.length_c   1.000
_cell.angle_alpha   90.00
_cell.angle_beta   90.00
_cell.angle_gamma   90.00
#
_symmetry.space_group_name_H-M   'P 1'
#
loop_
_entity.id
_entity.type
_entity.pdbx_description
1 polymer ?
#
loop_
_entity_poly.entity_id
_entity_poly.type
_entity_poly.pdbx_seq_one_letter_code
_entity_poly.pdbx_strand_id
1 'polypeptide(L)'
;QFQENDQIAELLFVAERYLGRPLSQTDMNTFIYLYDELSFSSDLIAYLVEYCVSKNHTAIRYIEATALKWAESGIRTVTAAKQEAKIHSPAYYAVMRSFGITGRNLVPSETDYIEKWRSEYGFSIDIICAACQQTIQSIHQPSFPYTDKMLSNWRKLNVHTMEDVKRLNLEHKERTKASAQEAAGPKNKFTSIGQRSYEYDELEKMLLTTNSKH
;
A
#
# COMPACT_ATOMS: atom_id res chain seq x y z
N GLN A 1 -19.29 41.41 -2.48
CA GLN A 1 -19.77 41.52 -1.06
C GLN A 1 -21.13 40.89 -0.80
N PHE A 2 -22.20 41.09 -1.65
CA PHE A 2 -23.50 40.43 -1.42
C PHE A 2 -23.43 38.92 -1.64
N GLN A 3 -22.79 38.44 -2.69
CA GLN A 3 -22.62 37.03 -2.98
C GLN A 3 -21.73 36.29 -1.97
N GLU A 4 -20.71 36.94 -1.45
CA GLU A 4 -19.82 36.39 -0.41
C GLU A 4 -20.56 36.19 0.93
N ASN A 5 -21.40 37.15 1.33
CA ASN A 5 -22.23 37.01 2.53
C ASN A 5 -23.23 35.86 2.44
N ASP A 6 -23.81 35.63 1.25
CA ASP A 6 -24.76 34.54 1.04
C ASP A 6 -24.03 33.18 1.11
N GLN A 7 -22.82 33.06 0.55
CA GLN A 7 -22.01 31.84 0.59
C GLN A 7 -21.58 31.48 2.02
N ILE A 8 -21.17 32.48 2.81
CA ILE A 8 -20.80 32.26 4.21
C ILE A 8 -22.05 31.86 5.04
N ALA A 9 -23.20 32.51 4.81
CA ALA A 9 -24.41 32.16 5.52
C ALA A 9 -24.87 30.73 5.21
N GLU A 10 -24.80 30.31 3.94
CA GLU A 10 -25.08 28.94 3.52
C GLU A 10 -24.10 27.94 4.15
N LEU A 11 -22.80 28.25 4.16
CA LEU A 11 -21.78 27.44 4.80
C LEU A 11 -22.06 27.21 6.28
N LEU A 12 -22.36 28.27 7.03
CA LEU A 12 -22.67 28.17 8.46
C LEU A 12 -23.91 27.32 8.70
N PHE A 13 -24.95 27.48 7.89
CA PHE A 13 -26.15 26.65 7.97
C PHE A 13 -25.86 25.17 7.71
N VAL A 14 -25.06 24.86 6.70
CA VAL A 14 -24.62 23.50 6.40
C VAL A 14 -23.79 22.92 7.56
N ALA A 15 -22.90 23.70 8.13
CA ALA A 15 -22.08 23.28 9.27
C ALA A 15 -22.92 22.95 10.51
N GLU A 16 -23.97 23.75 10.81
CA GLU A 16 -24.90 23.44 11.89
C GLU A 16 -25.61 22.11 11.70
N ARG A 17 -26.04 21.81 10.48
CA ARG A 17 -26.70 20.55 10.18
C ARG A 17 -25.78 19.35 10.36
N TYR A 18 -24.54 19.43 9.93
CA TYR A 18 -23.55 18.35 10.13
C TYR A 18 -23.16 18.17 11.59
N LEU A 19 -22.99 19.28 12.33
CA LEU A 19 -22.62 19.23 13.75
C LEU A 19 -23.78 18.86 14.67
N GLY A 20 -25.01 18.95 14.19
CA GLY A 20 -26.23 18.65 14.95
C GLY A 20 -26.50 19.61 16.11
N ARG A 21 -25.93 20.80 16.09
CA ARG A 21 -26.09 21.85 17.11
C ARG A 21 -25.93 23.24 16.50
N PRO A 22 -26.52 24.28 17.13
CA PRO A 22 -26.25 25.66 16.75
C PRO A 22 -24.75 25.99 16.90
N LEU A 23 -24.25 26.87 16.02
CA LEU A 23 -22.89 27.36 16.09
C LEU A 23 -22.75 28.42 17.18
N SER A 24 -21.73 28.30 18.01
CA SER A 24 -21.30 29.36 18.91
C SER A 24 -20.56 30.47 18.15
N GLN A 25 -20.38 31.62 18.76
CA GLN A 25 -19.56 32.71 18.18
C GLN A 25 -18.14 32.24 17.83
N THR A 26 -17.57 31.40 18.67
CA THR A 26 -16.24 30.82 18.43
C THR A 26 -16.23 29.91 17.19
N ASP A 27 -17.26 29.08 17.02
CA ASP A 27 -17.38 28.21 15.84
C ASP A 27 -17.47 29.08 14.57
N MET A 28 -18.32 30.10 14.58
CA MET A 28 -18.50 31.02 13.44
C MET A 28 -17.19 31.73 13.10
N ASN A 29 -16.47 32.25 14.09
CA ASN A 29 -15.18 32.89 13.88
C ASN A 29 -14.16 31.93 13.27
N THR A 30 -14.15 30.66 13.68
CA THR A 30 -13.28 29.66 13.09
C THR A 30 -13.61 29.43 11.61
N PHE A 31 -14.89 29.29 11.24
CA PHE A 31 -15.25 29.10 9.83
C PHE A 31 -14.92 30.31 8.96
N ILE A 32 -15.12 31.53 9.49
CA ILE A 32 -14.70 32.77 8.81
C ILE A 32 -13.19 32.79 8.62
N TYR A 33 -12.41 32.43 9.64
CA TYR A 33 -10.97 32.31 9.56
C TYR A 33 -10.53 31.31 8.46
N LEU A 34 -11.16 30.14 8.36
CA LEU A 34 -10.85 29.16 7.32
C LEU A 34 -11.13 29.70 5.91
N TYR A 35 -12.20 30.47 5.78
CA TYR A 35 -12.60 31.08 4.50
C TYR A 35 -11.68 32.23 4.10
N ASP A 36 -11.48 33.21 4.98
CA ASP A 36 -10.77 34.45 4.71
C ASP A 36 -9.23 34.25 4.73
N GLU A 37 -8.70 33.65 5.79
CA GLU A 37 -7.25 33.56 6.00
C GLU A 37 -6.63 32.37 5.31
N LEU A 38 -7.27 31.19 5.39
CA LEU A 38 -6.76 29.99 4.69
C LEU A 38 -7.21 29.93 3.22
N SER A 39 -8.08 30.85 2.78
CA SER A 39 -8.63 30.90 1.42
C SER A 39 -9.26 29.55 0.99
N PHE A 40 -9.94 28.88 1.91
CA PHE A 40 -10.70 27.68 1.60
C PHE A 40 -12.03 28.05 0.99
N SER A 41 -12.43 27.36 -0.09
CA SER A 41 -13.77 27.54 -0.64
C SER A 41 -14.85 27.01 0.33
N SER A 42 -16.07 27.55 0.25
CA SER A 42 -17.22 27.07 1.02
C SER A 42 -17.42 25.55 0.87
N ASP A 43 -17.28 25.02 -0.35
CA ASP A 43 -17.37 23.57 -0.62
C ASP A 43 -16.28 22.76 0.10
N LEU A 44 -15.05 23.28 0.15
CA LEU A 44 -13.97 22.59 0.86
C LEU A 44 -14.19 22.59 2.37
N ILE A 45 -14.71 23.68 2.92
CA ILE A 45 -15.02 23.76 4.36
C ILE A 45 -16.22 22.85 4.69
N ALA A 46 -17.26 22.83 3.86
CA ALA A 46 -18.39 21.92 4.03
C ALA A 46 -17.92 20.46 4.02
N TYR A 47 -17.07 20.09 3.06
CA TYR A 47 -16.49 18.74 3.01
C TYR A 47 -15.59 18.45 4.22
N LEU A 48 -14.83 19.42 4.71
CA LEU A 48 -14.01 19.27 5.93
C LEU A 48 -14.88 18.94 7.15
N VAL A 49 -16.01 19.63 7.32
CA VAL A 49 -16.94 19.34 8.42
C VAL A 49 -17.55 17.95 8.27
N GLU A 50 -18.04 17.60 7.08
CA GLU A 50 -18.55 16.25 6.76
C GLU A 50 -17.50 15.17 7.09
N TYR A 51 -16.27 15.36 6.65
CA TYR A 51 -15.15 14.45 6.91
C TYR A 51 -14.88 14.25 8.39
N CYS A 52 -14.82 15.33 9.17
CA CYS A 52 -14.58 15.26 10.62
C CYS A 52 -15.75 14.57 11.34
N VAL A 53 -16.99 14.91 11.00
CA VAL A 53 -18.21 14.30 11.55
C VAL A 53 -18.29 12.81 11.22
N SER A 54 -17.98 12.42 9.99
CA SER A 54 -17.94 11.00 9.56
C SER A 54 -16.97 10.15 10.37
N LYS A 55 -15.95 10.79 10.96
CA LYS A 55 -14.98 10.18 11.88
C LYS A 55 -15.34 10.35 13.36
N ASN A 56 -16.56 10.80 13.62
CA ASN A 56 -17.08 11.04 14.97
C ASN A 56 -16.34 12.15 15.75
N HIS A 57 -15.76 13.13 15.03
CA HIS A 57 -15.07 14.28 15.58
C HIS A 57 -15.83 15.57 15.29
N THR A 58 -16.66 16.00 16.25
CA THR A 58 -17.52 17.21 16.14
C THR A 58 -16.97 18.45 16.84
N ALA A 59 -15.81 18.33 17.51
CA ALA A 59 -15.18 19.44 18.21
C ALA A 59 -14.55 20.44 17.21
N ILE A 60 -14.88 21.72 17.34
CA ILE A 60 -14.37 22.78 16.44
C ILE A 60 -12.85 22.81 16.36
N ARG A 61 -12.17 22.59 17.50
CA ARG A 61 -10.68 22.53 17.55
C ARG A 61 -10.09 21.42 16.69
N TYR A 62 -10.80 20.29 16.57
CA TYR A 62 -10.36 19.21 15.71
C TYR A 62 -10.54 19.55 14.23
N ILE A 63 -11.64 20.23 13.90
CA ILE A 63 -11.94 20.71 12.54
C ILE A 63 -10.88 21.74 12.13
N GLU A 64 -10.57 22.69 12.99
CA GLU A 64 -9.54 23.70 12.78
C GLU A 64 -8.15 23.06 12.58
N ALA A 65 -7.74 22.15 13.46
CA ALA A 65 -6.46 21.45 13.33
C ALA A 65 -6.36 20.64 12.05
N THR A 66 -7.46 20.03 11.60
CA THR A 66 -7.52 19.30 10.34
C THR A 66 -7.40 20.25 9.14
N ALA A 67 -8.07 21.43 9.21
CA ALA A 67 -7.96 22.46 8.17
C ALA A 67 -6.52 22.99 8.04
N LEU A 68 -5.86 23.27 9.16
CA LEU A 68 -4.47 23.72 9.17
C LEU A 68 -3.54 22.65 8.54
N LYS A 69 -3.72 21.40 8.90
CA LYS A 69 -2.96 20.30 8.30
C LYS A 69 -3.18 20.21 6.78
N TRP A 70 -4.42 20.38 6.32
CA TRP A 70 -4.72 20.42 4.89
C TRP A 70 -4.06 21.58 4.19
N ALA A 71 -4.09 22.77 4.81
CA ALA A 71 -3.43 23.96 4.29
C ALA A 71 -1.90 23.77 4.18
N GLU A 72 -1.25 23.21 5.20
CA GLU A 72 0.18 22.86 5.20
C GLU A 72 0.53 21.83 4.11
N SER A 73 -0.35 20.87 3.88
CA SER A 73 -0.19 19.83 2.83
C SER A 73 -0.56 20.34 1.43
N GLY A 74 -0.94 21.61 1.27
CA GLY A 74 -1.31 22.19 -0.03
C GLY A 74 -2.69 21.75 -0.55
N ILE A 75 -3.54 21.17 0.30
CA ILE A 75 -4.89 20.74 -0.06
C ILE A 75 -5.80 21.95 -0.11
N ARG A 76 -6.22 22.32 -1.33
CA ARG A 76 -7.04 23.51 -1.60
C ARG A 76 -8.35 23.20 -2.33
N THR A 77 -8.59 21.94 -2.66
CA THR A 77 -9.78 21.50 -3.40
C THR A 77 -10.43 20.29 -2.74
N VAL A 78 -11.74 20.16 -2.92
CA VAL A 78 -12.48 18.98 -2.44
C VAL A 78 -11.93 17.68 -2.99
N THR A 79 -11.48 17.68 -4.25
CA THR A 79 -10.90 16.49 -4.89
C THR A 79 -9.61 16.06 -4.20
N ALA A 80 -8.70 17.01 -3.91
CA ALA A 80 -7.46 16.73 -3.18
C ALA A 80 -7.76 16.26 -1.75
N ALA A 81 -8.74 16.87 -1.07
CA ALA A 81 -9.16 16.46 0.27
C ALA A 81 -9.76 15.03 0.29
N LYS A 82 -10.57 14.67 -0.72
CA LYS A 82 -11.07 13.30 -0.88
C LYS A 82 -9.95 12.29 -1.09
N GLN A 83 -8.94 12.65 -1.87
CA GLN A 83 -7.77 11.79 -2.09
C GLN A 83 -6.97 11.59 -0.79
N GLU A 84 -6.73 12.66 -0.03
CA GLU A 84 -6.07 12.58 1.28
C GLU A 84 -6.87 11.73 2.28
N ALA A 85 -8.19 11.90 2.31
CA ALA A 85 -9.07 11.09 3.15
C ALA A 85 -8.99 9.58 2.83
N LYS A 86 -8.83 9.22 1.56
CA LYS A 86 -8.63 7.83 1.11
C LYS A 86 -7.30 7.26 1.61
N ILE A 87 -6.21 7.99 1.44
CA ILE A 87 -4.86 7.57 1.88
C ILE A 87 -4.83 7.23 3.37
N HIS A 88 -5.61 7.95 4.17
CA HIS A 88 -5.76 7.70 5.61
C HIS A 88 -6.89 6.73 5.99
N SER A 89 -7.42 5.96 5.03
CA SER A 89 -8.43 4.95 5.35
C SER A 89 -7.81 3.67 5.94
N PRO A 90 -8.54 2.93 6.78
CA PRO A 90 -8.06 1.65 7.33
C PRO A 90 -7.60 0.66 6.28
N ALA A 91 -8.22 0.68 5.09
CA ALA A 91 -7.88 -0.21 3.98
C ALA A 91 -6.45 0.05 3.45
N TYR A 92 -6.08 1.32 3.28
CA TYR A 92 -4.74 1.68 2.81
C TYR A 92 -3.67 1.35 3.85
N TYR A 93 -3.95 1.60 5.13
CA TYR A 93 -3.06 1.19 6.22
C TYR A 93 -2.88 -0.33 6.29
N ALA A 94 -3.93 -1.12 6.01
CA ALA A 94 -3.82 -2.58 5.96
C ALA A 94 -2.87 -3.03 4.84
N VAL A 95 -2.98 -2.44 3.64
CA VAL A 95 -2.07 -2.71 2.52
C VAL A 95 -0.63 -2.31 2.85
N MET A 96 -0.42 -1.10 3.38
CA MET A 96 0.91 -0.64 3.80
C MET A 96 1.55 -1.60 4.79
N ARG A 97 0.79 -2.03 5.81
CA ARG A 97 1.24 -3.00 6.81
C ARG A 97 1.58 -4.34 6.17
N SER A 98 0.78 -4.80 5.22
CA SER A 98 1.00 -6.08 4.52
C SER A 98 2.23 -6.06 3.63
N PHE A 99 2.60 -4.91 3.10
CA PHE A 99 3.86 -4.68 2.39
C PHE A 99 5.06 -4.35 3.31
N GLY A 100 4.83 -4.16 4.62
CA GLY A 100 5.87 -3.69 5.54
C GLY A 100 6.32 -2.25 5.27
N ILE A 101 5.50 -1.44 4.60
CA ILE A 101 5.78 -0.02 4.34
C ILE A 101 5.55 0.76 5.62
N THR A 102 6.61 1.34 6.18
CA THR A 102 6.58 2.16 7.39
C THR A 102 7.31 3.48 7.15
N GLY A 103 6.95 4.53 7.90
CA GLY A 103 7.66 5.80 7.87
C GLY A 103 7.38 6.72 6.68
N ARG A 104 6.48 6.34 5.75
CA ARG A 104 6.03 7.17 4.64
C ARG A 104 4.55 6.93 4.30
N ASN A 105 3.95 7.87 3.61
CA ASN A 105 2.64 7.68 2.98
C ASN A 105 2.79 6.99 1.61
N LEU A 106 1.68 6.46 1.10
CA LEU A 106 1.61 5.97 -0.27
C LEU A 106 1.65 7.14 -1.26
N VAL A 107 2.35 6.95 -2.37
CA VAL A 107 2.33 7.92 -3.47
C VAL A 107 1.09 7.70 -4.36
N PRO A 108 0.67 8.71 -5.16
CA PRO A 108 -0.55 8.60 -5.98
C PRO A 108 -0.62 7.36 -6.85
N SER A 109 0.48 6.97 -7.50
CA SER A 109 0.54 5.77 -8.33
C SER A 109 0.32 4.46 -7.55
N GLU A 110 0.70 4.42 -6.27
CA GLU A 110 0.46 3.28 -5.38
C GLU A 110 -1.01 3.22 -4.94
N THR A 111 -1.61 4.39 -4.70
CA THR A 111 -3.03 4.48 -4.36
C THR A 111 -3.93 4.06 -5.52
N ASP A 112 -3.54 4.37 -6.76
CA ASP A 112 -4.27 3.99 -7.97
C ASP A 112 -4.35 2.46 -8.11
N TYR A 113 -3.28 1.73 -7.78
CA TYR A 113 -3.31 0.28 -7.74
C TYR A 113 -4.33 -0.26 -6.73
N ILE A 114 -4.36 0.30 -5.52
CA ILE A 114 -5.31 -0.15 -4.48
C ILE A 114 -6.76 0.12 -4.91
N GLU A 115 -7.03 1.30 -5.50
CA GLU A 115 -8.35 1.61 -6.05
C GLU A 115 -8.74 0.65 -7.16
N LYS A 116 -7.84 0.37 -8.09
CA LYS A 116 -8.05 -0.60 -9.17
C LYS A 116 -8.41 -1.98 -8.61
N TRP A 117 -7.67 -2.46 -7.62
CA TRP A 117 -7.92 -3.78 -7.03
C TRP A 117 -9.26 -3.88 -6.32
N ARG A 118 -9.71 -2.78 -5.71
CA ARG A 118 -11.00 -2.71 -5.02
C ARG A 118 -12.17 -2.48 -5.97
N SER A 119 -12.04 -1.52 -6.89
CA SER A 119 -13.15 -1.08 -7.74
C SER A 119 -13.26 -1.89 -9.04
N GLU A 120 -12.15 -2.14 -9.75
CA GLU A 120 -12.17 -2.83 -11.03
C GLU A 120 -12.10 -4.36 -10.88
N TYR A 121 -11.28 -4.85 -9.94
CA TYR A 121 -11.14 -6.28 -9.71
C TYR A 121 -12.15 -6.81 -8.69
N GLY A 122 -12.74 -5.94 -7.87
CA GLY A 122 -13.75 -6.28 -6.87
C GLY A 122 -13.23 -7.08 -5.68
N PHE A 123 -11.93 -7.04 -5.41
CA PHE A 123 -11.35 -7.78 -4.29
C PHE A 123 -11.61 -7.13 -2.95
N SER A 124 -11.88 -7.96 -1.94
CA SER A 124 -11.89 -7.53 -0.54
C SER A 124 -10.48 -7.15 -0.08
N ILE A 125 -10.42 -6.32 0.96
CA ILE A 125 -9.13 -5.88 1.49
C ILE A 125 -8.28 -7.05 2.00
N ASP A 126 -8.90 -8.10 2.52
CA ASP A 126 -8.20 -9.29 3.03
C ASP A 126 -7.47 -10.04 1.92
N ILE A 127 -8.10 -10.19 0.74
CA ILE A 127 -7.50 -10.83 -0.43
C ILE A 127 -6.34 -9.97 -0.95
N ILE A 128 -6.51 -8.65 -1.00
CA ILE A 128 -5.45 -7.71 -1.39
C ILE A 128 -4.26 -7.81 -0.44
N CYS A 129 -4.51 -7.83 0.88
CA CYS A 129 -3.47 -7.99 1.88
C CYS A 129 -2.73 -9.33 1.74
N ALA A 130 -3.45 -10.42 1.45
CA ALA A 130 -2.85 -11.72 1.20
C ALA A 130 -1.92 -11.71 -0.02
N ALA A 131 -2.33 -11.04 -1.12
CA ALA A 131 -1.50 -10.86 -2.30
C ALA A 131 -0.24 -10.03 -2.02
N CYS A 132 -0.36 -8.95 -1.22
CA CYS A 132 0.76 -8.13 -0.79
C CYS A 132 1.77 -8.95 0.04
N GLN A 133 1.29 -9.72 1.02
CA GLN A 133 2.14 -10.61 1.82
C GLN A 133 2.84 -11.66 0.96
N GLN A 134 2.13 -12.26 0.00
CA GLN A 134 2.71 -13.24 -0.91
C GLN A 134 3.76 -12.60 -1.83
N THR A 135 3.56 -11.35 -2.24
CA THR A 135 4.57 -10.59 -2.97
C THR A 135 5.86 -10.46 -2.15
N ILE A 136 5.75 -10.04 -0.88
CA ILE A 136 6.91 -9.95 0.02
C ILE A 136 7.60 -11.31 0.19
N GLN A 137 6.84 -12.39 0.34
CA GLN A 137 7.39 -13.75 0.45
C GLN A 137 8.13 -14.19 -0.82
N SER A 138 7.67 -13.75 -2.00
CA SER A 138 8.23 -14.18 -3.29
C SER A 138 9.44 -13.39 -3.73
N ILE A 139 9.43 -12.05 -3.55
CA ILE A 139 10.47 -11.16 -4.06
C ILE A 139 11.15 -10.31 -2.98
N HIS A 140 10.79 -10.50 -1.71
CA HIS A 140 11.37 -9.87 -0.51
C HIS A 140 11.34 -8.33 -0.52
N GLN A 141 10.47 -7.72 -1.32
CA GLN A 141 10.30 -6.27 -1.39
C GLN A 141 8.87 -5.90 -1.80
N PRO A 142 8.37 -4.71 -1.40
CA PRO A 142 7.09 -4.19 -1.86
C PRO A 142 7.10 -3.95 -3.37
N SER A 143 6.11 -4.48 -4.09
CA SER A 143 5.96 -4.24 -5.53
C SER A 143 4.50 -4.25 -5.94
N PHE A 144 3.94 -3.06 -6.16
CA PHE A 144 2.56 -2.89 -6.65
C PHE A 144 2.33 -3.52 -8.03
N PRO A 145 3.24 -3.36 -9.03
CA PRO A 145 3.08 -4.00 -10.33
C PRO A 145 3.10 -5.54 -10.26
N TYR A 146 3.93 -6.12 -9.39
CA TYR A 146 3.97 -7.57 -9.20
C TYR A 146 2.67 -8.09 -8.58
N THR A 147 2.18 -7.39 -7.54
CA THR A 147 0.89 -7.71 -6.89
C THR A 147 -0.29 -7.53 -7.84
N ASP A 148 -0.27 -6.50 -8.69
CA ASP A 148 -1.31 -6.30 -9.72
C ASP A 148 -1.38 -7.48 -10.69
N LYS A 149 -0.24 -7.95 -11.16
CA LYS A 149 -0.17 -9.13 -12.02
C LYS A 149 -0.71 -10.39 -11.33
N MET A 150 -0.40 -10.56 -10.05
CA MET A 150 -0.90 -11.66 -9.23
C MET A 150 -2.42 -11.57 -9.08
N LEU A 151 -2.96 -10.42 -8.66
CA LEU A 151 -4.40 -10.20 -8.51
C LEU A 151 -5.15 -10.31 -9.86
N SER A 152 -4.56 -9.83 -10.95
CA SER A 152 -5.11 -10.03 -12.30
C SER A 152 -5.27 -11.53 -12.64
N ASN A 153 -4.28 -12.34 -12.28
CA ASN A 153 -4.38 -13.80 -12.46
C ASN A 153 -5.44 -14.42 -11.54
N TRP A 154 -5.52 -13.99 -10.29
CA TRP A 154 -6.55 -14.46 -9.36
C TRP A 154 -7.96 -14.11 -9.84
N ARG A 155 -8.15 -12.92 -10.44
CA ARG A 155 -9.41 -12.53 -11.07
C ARG A 155 -9.79 -13.50 -12.22
N LYS A 156 -8.83 -13.87 -13.08
CA LYS A 156 -9.05 -14.84 -14.17
C LYS A 156 -9.42 -16.24 -13.67
N LEU A 157 -8.91 -16.61 -12.49
CA LEU A 157 -9.20 -17.88 -11.81
C LEU A 157 -10.45 -17.81 -10.92
N ASN A 158 -11.21 -16.70 -10.97
CA ASN A 158 -12.43 -16.49 -10.17
C ASN A 158 -12.21 -16.66 -8.65
N VAL A 159 -11.09 -16.15 -8.14
CA VAL A 159 -10.83 -16.11 -6.70
C VAL A 159 -11.69 -15.03 -6.06
N HIS A 160 -12.53 -15.42 -5.11
CA HIS A 160 -13.42 -14.49 -4.39
C HIS A 160 -13.30 -14.59 -2.88
N THR A 161 -12.68 -15.65 -2.37
CA THR A 161 -12.59 -15.92 -0.93
C THR A 161 -11.14 -16.21 -0.50
N MET A 162 -10.88 -16.05 0.80
CA MET A 162 -9.59 -16.43 1.39
C MET A 162 -9.33 -17.96 1.31
N GLU A 163 -10.38 -18.77 1.18
CA GLU A 163 -10.26 -20.20 0.98
C GLU A 163 -9.73 -20.53 -0.42
N ASP A 164 -10.20 -19.79 -1.45
CA ASP A 164 -9.65 -19.91 -2.81
C ASP A 164 -8.17 -19.56 -2.85
N VAL A 165 -7.76 -18.50 -2.14
CA VAL A 165 -6.35 -18.10 -2.01
C VAL A 165 -5.52 -19.22 -1.38
N LYS A 166 -6.02 -19.85 -0.32
CA LYS A 166 -5.33 -20.97 0.36
C LYS A 166 -5.19 -22.18 -0.57
N ARG A 167 -6.26 -22.51 -1.30
CA ARG A 167 -6.26 -23.62 -2.28
C ARG A 167 -5.21 -23.39 -3.36
N LEU A 168 -5.19 -22.20 -3.99
CA LEU A 168 -4.18 -21.87 -5.01
C LEU A 168 -2.75 -21.92 -4.48
N ASN A 169 -2.54 -21.48 -3.27
CA ASN A 169 -1.21 -21.55 -2.64
C ASN A 169 -0.76 -22.98 -2.38
N LEU A 170 -1.66 -23.88 -2.03
CA LEU A 170 -1.37 -25.33 -1.89
C LEU A 170 -1.03 -25.95 -3.24
N GLU A 171 -1.86 -25.74 -4.25
CA GLU A 171 -1.62 -26.23 -5.61
C GLU A 171 -0.27 -25.72 -6.19
N HIS A 172 0.05 -24.46 -5.94
CA HIS A 172 1.34 -23.91 -6.37
C HIS A 172 2.52 -24.54 -5.65
N LYS A 173 2.40 -24.82 -4.35
CA LYS A 173 3.44 -25.51 -3.56
C LYS A 173 3.63 -26.96 -4.03
N GLU A 174 2.55 -27.64 -4.36
CA GLU A 174 2.60 -29.02 -4.90
C GLU A 174 3.25 -29.08 -6.28
N ARG A 175 2.90 -28.14 -7.17
CA ARG A 175 3.54 -28.00 -8.49
C ARG A 175 5.03 -27.71 -8.39
N THR A 176 5.43 -26.79 -7.51
CA THR A 176 6.85 -26.46 -7.29
C THR A 176 7.62 -27.64 -6.70
N LYS A 177 7.02 -28.45 -5.83
CA LYS A 177 7.62 -29.68 -5.31
C LYS A 177 7.76 -30.76 -6.39
N ALA A 178 6.71 -30.96 -7.20
CA ALA A 178 6.73 -31.91 -8.29
C ALA A 178 7.78 -31.56 -9.35
N SER A 179 7.85 -30.28 -9.77
CA SER A 179 8.86 -29.82 -10.72
C SER A 179 10.30 -29.87 -10.15
N ALA A 180 10.48 -29.67 -8.84
CA ALA A 180 11.77 -29.84 -8.18
C ALA A 180 12.18 -31.32 -8.09
N GLN A 181 11.22 -32.25 -7.97
CA GLN A 181 11.49 -33.68 -8.01
C GLN A 181 11.79 -34.19 -9.43
N GLU A 182 11.12 -33.66 -10.46
CA GLU A 182 11.42 -33.96 -11.87
C GLU A 182 12.78 -33.38 -12.30
N ALA A 183 13.15 -32.18 -11.82
CA ALA A 183 14.46 -31.58 -12.06
C ALA A 183 15.59 -32.34 -11.30
N ALA A 184 15.26 -33.10 -10.28
CA ALA A 184 16.17 -34.04 -9.59
C ALA A 184 16.27 -35.39 -10.28
N GLY A 185 15.97 -35.47 -11.59
CA GLY A 185 16.23 -36.63 -12.47
C GLY A 185 17.69 -37.09 -12.37
N PRO A 186 18.02 -38.30 -12.83
CA PRO A 186 19.24 -39.01 -12.46
C PRO A 186 20.48 -38.12 -12.63
N LYS A 187 21.21 -37.95 -11.55
CA LYS A 187 22.47 -37.17 -11.51
C LYS A 187 23.32 -37.57 -12.71
N ASN A 188 23.53 -36.63 -13.61
CA ASN A 188 24.39 -36.80 -14.77
C ASN A 188 25.69 -37.51 -14.36
N LYS A 189 26.07 -38.58 -15.05
CA LYS A 189 27.30 -39.34 -14.83
C LYS A 189 28.58 -38.51 -14.82
N PHE A 190 28.50 -37.23 -15.16
CA PHE A 190 29.58 -36.26 -15.14
C PHE A 190 29.93 -35.72 -13.72
N THR A 191 29.10 -35.90 -12.74
CA THR A 191 29.42 -35.49 -11.33
C THR A 191 30.04 -36.65 -10.53
N SER A 192 30.20 -37.84 -11.11
CA SER A 192 30.85 -38.98 -10.49
C SER A 192 32.29 -39.20 -11.02
N ILE A 193 32.95 -38.15 -11.49
CA ILE A 193 34.41 -38.22 -11.66
C ILE A 193 35.00 -38.24 -10.25
N GLY A 194 35.35 -39.44 -9.78
CA GLY A 194 36.02 -39.60 -8.50
C GLY A 194 37.20 -38.69 -8.47
N GLN A 195 37.24 -37.83 -7.49
CA GLN A 195 38.34 -36.94 -7.20
C GLN A 195 39.56 -37.87 -7.05
N ARG A 196 40.48 -37.88 -8.04
CA ARG A 196 41.76 -38.61 -7.92
C ARG A 196 42.48 -38.01 -6.73
N SER A 197 42.60 -38.78 -5.67
CA SER A 197 43.51 -38.45 -4.58
C SER A 197 44.94 -38.57 -5.11
N TYR A 198 45.53 -37.45 -5.42
CA TYR A 198 46.99 -37.41 -5.68
C TYR A 198 47.69 -37.47 -4.32
N GLU A 199 48.50 -38.52 -4.12
CA GLU A 199 49.44 -38.52 -3.01
C GLU A 199 50.49 -37.44 -3.28
N TYR A 200 50.41 -36.36 -2.54
CA TYR A 200 51.31 -35.20 -2.68
C TYR A 200 52.79 -35.61 -2.56
N ASP A 201 53.11 -36.63 -1.79
CA ASP A 201 54.46 -37.18 -1.62
C ASP A 201 55.05 -37.79 -2.90
N GLU A 202 54.26 -38.39 -3.79
CA GLU A 202 54.71 -38.89 -5.10
C GLU A 202 54.96 -37.77 -6.10
N LEU A 203 54.15 -36.71 -6.09
CA LEU A 203 54.37 -35.54 -6.94
C LEU A 203 55.63 -34.78 -6.54
N GLU A 204 55.89 -34.65 -5.26
CA GLU A 204 57.09 -33.99 -4.75
C GLU A 204 58.36 -34.77 -5.11
N LYS A 205 58.37 -36.11 -5.03
CA LYS A 205 59.46 -36.97 -5.49
C LYS A 205 59.72 -36.84 -6.99
N MET A 206 58.67 -36.75 -7.82
CA MET A 206 58.87 -36.57 -9.27
C MET A 206 59.45 -35.19 -9.60
N LEU A 207 59.04 -34.13 -8.92
CA LEU A 207 59.55 -32.78 -9.12
C LEU A 207 61.03 -32.67 -8.68
N LEU A 208 61.44 -33.33 -7.58
CA LEU A 208 62.84 -33.34 -7.10
C LEU A 208 63.76 -34.13 -8.01
N THR A 209 63.27 -35.21 -8.65
CA THR A 209 64.08 -35.99 -9.58
C THR A 209 64.25 -35.34 -10.95
N THR A 210 63.38 -34.46 -11.36
CA THR A 210 63.44 -33.74 -12.65
C THR A 210 64.42 -32.54 -12.57
N ASN A 211 64.72 -31.99 -11.38
CA ASN A 211 65.56 -30.83 -11.19
C ASN A 211 67.07 -31.19 -10.95
N SER A 212 67.42 -32.49 -10.96
CA SER A 212 68.78 -32.97 -10.75
C SER A 212 69.55 -33.34 -12.04
N LYS A 213 69.03 -32.91 -13.21
CA LYS A 213 69.71 -33.13 -14.51
C LYS A 213 69.84 -31.81 -15.30
N HIS A 214 70.50 -30.85 -14.71
CA HIS A 214 71.16 -29.75 -15.44
C HIS A 214 72.39 -29.31 -14.67
#